data_2e0a6aa6db02de2a86ec8263c530e8f2
#
_entry.id   2e0a6aa6db02de2a86ec8263c530e8f2
#
_cell.length_a   1.000
_cell.length_b   1.000
_cell.length_c   1.000
_cell.angle_alpha   90.00
_cell.angle_beta   90.00
_cell.angle_gamma   90.00
#
_symmetry.space_group_name_H-M   'P 1'
#
loop_
_entity.id
_entity.type
_entity.pdbx_description
1 polymer ?
#
loop_
_entity_poly.entity_id
_entity_poly.type
_entity_poly.pdbx_seq_one_letter_code
_entity_poly.pdbx_strand_id
1 'polypeptide(L)'
;LKHRSRYAAYENWIKFNNDREWAAVLDQPQFQGLLAEKPTSLFMNETEYSTRVRNAIDKPGGVFELRTYVTKPDKLTALNQRFKKHTAQIFNRHGMNNIGYWAAFDTPDSANTLIYLIHHANRKQADANWKAFTADPEWQKARRESESNGKILARPPKRIFLRAMNFSPLR
;
A
#
# COMPACT_ATOMS: atom_id res chain seq x y z
N LEU A 1 7.54 -3.86 -7.11
CA LEU A 1 8.14 -5.03 -7.76
C LEU A 1 8.07 -6.23 -6.84
N LYS A 2 7.80 -7.43 -7.39
CA LYS A 2 7.79 -8.69 -6.65
C LYS A 2 9.07 -9.48 -6.94
N HIS A 3 9.77 -9.87 -5.90
CA HIS A 3 10.97 -10.69 -5.96
C HIS A 3 10.79 -11.97 -5.17
N ARG A 4 11.50 -13.03 -5.52
CA ARG A 4 11.46 -14.32 -4.81
C ARG A 4 12.04 -14.24 -3.39
N SER A 5 13.03 -13.35 -3.20
CA SER A 5 13.68 -13.08 -1.93
C SER A 5 14.35 -11.70 -1.97
N ARG A 6 14.80 -11.22 -0.80
CA ARG A 6 15.61 -10.00 -0.70
C ARG A 6 16.93 -10.11 -1.47
N TYR A 7 17.57 -11.28 -1.42
CA TYR A 7 18.77 -11.54 -2.19
C TYR A 7 18.52 -11.46 -3.70
N ALA A 8 17.45 -12.08 -4.20
CA ALA A 8 17.06 -11.99 -5.60
C ALA A 8 16.71 -10.54 -6.03
N ALA A 9 16.13 -9.75 -5.12
CA ALA A 9 15.90 -8.33 -5.37
C ALA A 9 17.22 -7.57 -5.57
N TYR A 10 18.17 -7.81 -4.70
CA TYR A 10 19.51 -7.20 -4.78
C TYR A 10 20.22 -7.55 -6.09
N GLU A 11 20.26 -8.84 -6.46
CA GLU A 11 20.85 -9.27 -7.74
C GLU A 11 20.15 -8.65 -8.96
N ASN A 12 18.82 -8.58 -8.94
CA ASN A 12 18.06 -7.97 -10.02
C ASN A 12 18.35 -6.47 -10.17
N TRP A 13 18.51 -5.76 -9.05
CA TRP A 13 18.90 -4.34 -9.07
C TRP A 13 20.31 -4.13 -9.57
N ILE A 14 21.28 -5.01 -9.20
CA ILE A 14 22.63 -4.96 -9.76
C ILE A 14 22.59 -5.16 -11.27
N LYS A 15 21.86 -6.18 -11.76
CA LYS A 15 21.73 -6.45 -13.20
C LYS A 15 21.13 -5.25 -13.94
N PHE A 16 20.05 -4.69 -13.40
CA PHE A 16 19.40 -3.52 -13.98
C PHE A 16 20.31 -2.29 -14.04
N ASN A 17 21.02 -1.99 -12.94
CA ASN A 17 21.92 -0.84 -12.89
C ASN A 17 23.16 -0.99 -13.80
N ASN A 18 23.54 -2.23 -14.15
CA ASN A 18 24.64 -2.53 -15.06
C ASN A 18 24.17 -2.81 -16.51
N ASP A 19 22.88 -2.65 -16.77
CA ASP A 19 22.31 -2.82 -18.11
C ASP A 19 22.76 -1.70 -19.03
N ARG A 20 23.31 -2.05 -20.20
CA ARG A 20 23.86 -1.09 -21.15
C ARG A 20 22.80 -0.20 -21.80
N GLU A 21 21.61 -0.74 -22.06
CA GLU A 21 20.49 0.03 -22.61
C GLU A 21 19.99 1.05 -21.59
N TRP A 22 19.90 0.64 -20.33
CA TRP A 22 19.54 1.55 -19.24
C TRP A 22 20.59 2.65 -19.04
N ALA A 23 21.88 2.33 -19.06
CA ALA A 23 22.96 3.31 -18.99
C ALA A 23 22.86 4.34 -20.12
N ALA A 24 22.62 3.89 -21.36
CA ALA A 24 22.45 4.76 -22.52
C ALA A 24 21.23 5.69 -22.39
N VAL A 25 20.15 5.25 -21.73
CA VAL A 25 19.00 6.10 -21.41
C VAL A 25 19.39 7.17 -20.40
N LEU A 26 20.10 6.81 -19.34
CA LEU A 26 20.51 7.76 -18.29
C LEU A 26 21.49 8.83 -18.78
N ASP A 27 22.30 8.51 -19.79
CA ASP A 27 23.27 9.45 -20.36
C ASP A 27 22.61 10.54 -21.24
N GLN A 28 21.33 10.39 -21.58
CA GLN A 28 20.64 11.39 -22.39
C GLN A 28 20.33 12.65 -21.57
N PRO A 29 20.57 13.87 -22.10
CA PRO A 29 20.44 15.13 -21.38
C PRO A 29 19.09 15.34 -20.69
N GLN A 30 17.99 14.88 -21.32
CA GLN A 30 16.63 15.03 -20.77
C GLN A 30 16.37 14.17 -19.52
N PHE A 31 17.23 13.20 -19.20
CA PHE A 31 17.11 12.37 -18.01
C PHE A 31 18.10 12.75 -16.89
N GLN A 32 18.95 13.71 -17.15
CA GLN A 32 19.86 14.23 -16.14
C GLN A 32 19.12 15.04 -15.08
N GLY A 33 19.38 14.77 -13.80
CA GLY A 33 18.80 15.53 -12.69
C GLY A 33 17.28 15.38 -12.48
N LEU A 34 16.65 14.37 -13.08
CA LEU A 34 15.19 14.14 -12.91
C LEU A 34 14.77 13.79 -11.48
N LEU A 35 15.65 13.19 -10.71
CA LEU A 35 15.37 12.80 -9.34
C LEU A 35 16.02 13.81 -8.39
N ALA A 36 15.21 14.44 -7.53
CA ALA A 36 15.70 15.32 -6.48
C ALA A 36 16.49 14.56 -5.40
N GLU A 37 16.13 13.27 -5.18
CA GLU A 37 16.75 12.40 -4.18
C GLU A 37 16.89 10.97 -4.74
N LYS A 38 17.79 10.20 -4.17
CA LYS A 38 17.92 8.77 -4.51
C LYS A 38 16.64 8.03 -4.14
N PRO A 39 16.15 7.10 -4.99
CA PRO A 39 15.02 6.24 -4.64
C PRO A 39 15.27 5.45 -3.37
N THR A 40 14.27 5.40 -2.51
CA THR A 40 14.27 4.55 -1.32
C THR A 40 13.50 3.26 -1.59
N SER A 41 13.95 2.16 -0.99
CA SER A 41 13.29 0.86 -1.09
C SER A 41 12.79 0.42 0.28
N LEU A 42 11.61 -0.19 0.30
CA LEU A 42 11.05 -0.82 1.49
C LEU A 42 10.60 -2.23 1.14
N PHE A 43 11.16 -3.23 1.79
CA PHE A 43 10.76 -4.62 1.59
C PHE A 43 9.56 -4.97 2.44
N MET A 44 8.62 -5.69 1.84
CA MET A 44 7.33 -6.03 2.46
C MET A 44 6.92 -7.44 2.08
N ASN A 45 6.25 -8.15 3.00
CA ASN A 45 5.55 -9.40 2.71
C ASN A 45 4.06 -9.13 2.48
N GLU A 46 3.47 -9.81 1.50
CA GLU A 46 2.01 -9.82 1.34
C GLU A 46 1.37 -10.41 2.61
N THR A 47 0.28 -9.78 3.06
CA THR A 47 -0.54 -10.37 4.11
C THR A 47 -1.38 -11.53 3.56
N GLU A 48 -1.81 -12.45 4.42
CA GLU A 48 -2.63 -13.60 4.02
C GLU A 48 -4.00 -13.23 3.41
N TYR A 49 -4.49 -12.01 3.71
CA TYR A 49 -5.75 -11.48 3.19
C TYR A 49 -5.55 -10.47 2.05
N SER A 50 -4.32 -10.32 1.55
CA SER A 50 -4.05 -9.47 0.39
C SER A 50 -4.76 -9.99 -0.85
N THR A 51 -5.42 -9.10 -1.59
CA THR A 51 -6.01 -9.45 -2.88
C THR A 51 -4.92 -9.61 -3.94
N ARG A 52 -5.19 -10.43 -4.96
CA ARG A 52 -4.27 -10.51 -6.10
C ARG A 52 -4.39 -9.24 -6.93
N VAL A 53 -3.34 -8.47 -7.00
CA VAL A 53 -3.25 -7.16 -7.67
C VAL A 53 -3.83 -7.16 -9.10
N ARG A 54 -3.71 -8.25 -9.85
CA ARG A 54 -4.19 -8.35 -11.25
C ARG A 54 -5.71 -8.34 -11.42
N ASN A 55 -6.48 -8.66 -10.39
CA ASN A 55 -7.94 -8.81 -10.48
C ASN A 55 -8.69 -7.68 -9.76
N ALA A 56 -7.97 -6.64 -9.33
CA ALA A 56 -8.54 -5.67 -8.40
C ALA A 56 -9.24 -4.48 -9.08
N ILE A 57 -9.13 -4.33 -10.40
CA ILE A 57 -9.70 -3.17 -11.10
C ILE A 57 -10.53 -3.65 -12.29
N ASP A 58 -11.85 -3.60 -12.11
CA ASP A 58 -12.81 -3.92 -13.19
C ASP A 58 -12.99 -2.78 -14.18
N LYS A 59 -12.58 -1.56 -13.81
CA LYS A 59 -12.75 -0.37 -14.65
C LYS A 59 -11.47 0.46 -14.68
N PRO A 60 -10.96 0.79 -15.85
CA PRO A 60 -9.80 1.67 -15.99
C PRO A 60 -10.11 3.10 -15.49
N GLY A 61 -9.07 3.79 -15.06
CA GLY A 61 -9.18 5.16 -14.53
C GLY A 61 -9.26 5.22 -13.00
N GLY A 62 -9.74 6.36 -12.47
CA GLY A 62 -9.82 6.57 -11.04
C GLY A 62 -8.52 7.02 -10.38
N VAL A 63 -8.47 6.87 -9.05
CA VAL A 63 -7.32 7.23 -8.24
C VAL A 63 -6.98 6.12 -7.27
N PHE A 64 -5.70 5.90 -7.06
CA PHE A 64 -5.19 5.00 -6.03
C PHE A 64 -4.91 5.78 -4.76
N GLU A 65 -5.13 5.14 -3.63
CA GLU A 65 -4.75 5.68 -2.33
C GLU A 65 -3.82 4.70 -1.62
N LEU A 66 -2.55 5.09 -1.48
CA LEU A 66 -1.55 4.39 -0.69
C LEU A 66 -1.66 4.83 0.76
N ARG A 67 -1.83 3.84 1.64
CA ARG A 67 -1.96 4.06 3.09
C ARG A 67 -0.81 3.41 3.83
N THR A 68 -0.26 4.13 4.81
CA THR A 68 0.74 3.60 5.73
C THR A 68 0.24 3.74 7.16
N TYR A 69 0.10 2.62 7.84
CA TYR A 69 -0.33 2.52 9.23
C TYR A 69 0.84 2.04 10.07
N VAL A 70 1.21 2.81 11.07
CA VAL A 70 2.23 2.41 12.05
C VAL A 70 1.53 2.09 13.35
N THR A 71 1.70 0.87 13.83
CA THR A 71 1.12 0.42 15.10
C THR A 71 2.06 0.71 16.27
N LYS A 72 1.51 0.68 17.47
CA LYS A 72 2.30 0.52 18.68
C LYS A 72 3.01 -0.84 18.65
N PRO A 73 4.09 -1.03 19.43
CA PRO A 73 4.75 -2.33 19.55
C PRO A 73 3.73 -3.45 19.81
N ASP A 74 3.92 -4.59 19.17
CA ASP A 74 3.13 -5.82 19.29
C ASP A 74 1.64 -5.71 18.86
N LYS A 75 1.22 -4.58 18.27
CA LYS A 75 -0.17 -4.37 17.82
C LYS A 75 -0.41 -4.65 16.33
N LEU A 76 0.62 -4.97 15.55
CA LEU A 76 0.45 -5.24 14.11
C LEU A 76 -0.43 -6.47 13.84
N THR A 77 -0.28 -7.52 14.65
CA THR A 77 -1.13 -8.72 14.56
C THR A 77 -2.60 -8.38 14.80
N ALA A 78 -2.91 -7.58 15.82
CA ALA A 78 -4.28 -7.15 16.10
C ALA A 78 -4.86 -6.29 14.95
N LEU A 79 -4.04 -5.42 14.36
CA LEU A 79 -4.42 -4.65 13.18
C LEU A 79 -4.75 -5.56 11.99
N ASN A 80 -3.86 -6.51 11.67
CA ASN A 80 -4.06 -7.46 10.57
C ASN A 80 -5.32 -8.32 10.79
N GLN A 81 -5.59 -8.78 12.01
CA GLN A 81 -6.81 -9.51 12.35
C GLN A 81 -8.07 -8.67 12.08
N ARG A 82 -8.08 -7.39 12.45
CA ARG A 82 -9.18 -6.48 12.17
C ARG A 82 -9.39 -6.28 10.67
N PHE A 83 -8.29 -6.11 9.91
CA PHE A 83 -8.38 -5.99 8.46
C PHE A 83 -8.94 -7.25 7.81
N LYS A 84 -8.42 -8.42 8.17
CA LYS A 84 -8.84 -9.72 7.65
C LYS A 84 -10.31 -10.00 7.92
N LYS A 85 -10.77 -9.78 9.17
CA LYS A 85 -12.13 -10.15 9.60
C LYS A 85 -13.22 -9.15 9.19
N HIS A 86 -12.85 -7.87 9.07
CA HIS A 86 -13.84 -6.80 8.93
C HIS A 86 -13.45 -5.76 7.88
N THR A 87 -12.30 -5.09 8.05
CA THR A 87 -12.00 -3.84 7.34
C THR A 87 -12.02 -3.99 5.82
N ALA A 88 -11.37 -5.03 5.28
CA ALA A 88 -11.29 -5.22 3.82
C ALA A 88 -12.67 -5.44 3.19
N GLN A 89 -13.56 -6.19 3.85
CA GLN A 89 -14.92 -6.40 3.38
C GLN A 89 -15.75 -5.11 3.45
N ILE A 90 -15.61 -4.35 4.54
CA ILE A 90 -16.32 -3.08 4.71
C ILE A 90 -15.85 -2.06 3.69
N PHE A 91 -14.54 -2.03 3.34
CA PHE A 91 -14.01 -1.21 2.27
C PHE A 91 -14.72 -1.47 0.94
N ASN A 92 -14.83 -2.73 0.52
CA ASN A 92 -15.55 -3.11 -0.70
C ASN A 92 -17.00 -2.63 -0.68
N ARG A 93 -17.71 -2.80 0.45
CA ARG A 93 -19.11 -2.35 0.61
C ARG A 93 -19.25 -0.85 0.43
N HIS A 94 -18.26 -0.07 0.79
CA HIS A 94 -18.24 1.38 0.61
C HIS A 94 -17.52 1.86 -0.65
N GLY A 95 -17.32 0.99 -1.66
CA GLY A 95 -16.74 1.36 -2.96
C GLY A 95 -15.25 1.67 -2.93
N MET A 96 -14.53 1.17 -1.90
CA MET A 96 -13.07 1.21 -1.84
C MET A 96 -12.51 -0.14 -2.29
N ASN A 97 -12.06 -0.22 -3.55
CA ASN A 97 -11.56 -1.48 -4.12
C ASN A 97 -10.20 -1.84 -3.53
N ASN A 98 -10.11 -3.02 -2.94
CA ASN A 98 -8.88 -3.52 -2.34
C ASN A 98 -7.90 -3.97 -3.42
N ILE A 99 -6.69 -3.38 -3.47
CA ILE A 99 -5.65 -3.73 -4.43
C ILE A 99 -4.61 -4.67 -3.80
N GLY A 100 -4.14 -4.37 -2.59
CA GLY A 100 -3.21 -5.23 -1.89
C GLY A 100 -2.81 -4.70 -0.54
N TYR A 101 -2.29 -5.60 0.31
CA TYR A 101 -1.93 -5.35 1.70
C TYR A 101 -0.59 -6.01 2.01
N TRP A 102 0.33 -5.24 2.61
CA TRP A 102 1.69 -5.70 2.91
C TRP A 102 2.11 -5.28 4.32
N ALA A 103 2.78 -6.18 5.01
CA ALA A 103 3.50 -5.88 6.24
C ALA A 103 4.97 -5.62 5.92
N ALA A 104 5.50 -4.49 6.37
CA ALA A 104 6.91 -4.18 6.21
C ALA A 104 7.76 -4.98 7.24
N PHE A 105 8.95 -5.39 6.83
CA PHE A 105 9.86 -6.16 7.70
C PHE A 105 11.33 -5.74 7.56
N ASP A 106 11.60 -4.67 6.84
CA ASP A 106 12.93 -4.34 6.37
C ASP A 106 13.85 -3.79 7.47
N THR A 107 13.29 -3.02 8.38
CA THR A 107 14.02 -2.43 9.50
C THR A 107 13.20 -2.56 10.79
N PRO A 108 13.82 -2.43 11.98
CA PRO A 108 13.09 -2.39 13.24
C PRO A 108 11.98 -1.34 13.26
N ASP A 109 12.22 -0.17 12.66
CA ASP A 109 11.22 0.90 12.56
C ASP A 109 10.04 0.55 11.67
N SER A 110 10.24 -0.34 10.68
CA SER A 110 9.18 -0.79 9.78
C SER A 110 8.42 -2.02 10.29
N ALA A 111 8.90 -2.72 11.30
CA ALA A 111 8.34 -3.98 11.82
C ALA A 111 6.88 -3.86 12.30
N ASN A 112 6.44 -2.65 12.65
CA ASN A 112 5.08 -2.36 13.11
C ASN A 112 4.22 -1.68 12.03
N THR A 113 4.53 -1.89 10.75
CA THR A 113 3.93 -1.12 9.65
C THR A 113 3.11 -2.00 8.72
N LEU A 114 1.83 -1.61 8.53
CA LEU A 114 0.96 -2.12 7.48
C LEU A 114 0.87 -1.07 6.37
N ILE A 115 1.14 -1.49 5.13
CA ILE A 115 0.98 -0.67 3.93
C ILE A 115 -0.08 -1.32 3.06
N TYR A 116 -0.99 -0.52 2.53
CA TYR A 116 -1.99 -1.03 1.60
C TYR A 116 -2.36 -0.02 0.52
N LEU A 117 -2.82 -0.55 -0.58
CA LEU A 117 -3.28 0.20 -1.74
C LEU A 117 -4.75 -0.11 -1.98
N ILE A 118 -5.55 0.93 -2.09
CA ILE A 118 -6.96 0.87 -2.48
C ILE A 118 -7.20 1.77 -3.70
N HIS A 119 -8.27 1.48 -4.42
CA HIS A 119 -8.66 2.24 -5.60
C HIS A 119 -10.06 2.84 -5.41
N HIS A 120 -10.26 4.06 -5.89
CA HIS A 120 -11.52 4.79 -5.91
C HIS A 120 -11.82 5.29 -7.31
N ALA A 121 -13.10 5.44 -7.63
CA ALA A 121 -13.52 5.96 -8.92
C ALA A 121 -12.97 7.37 -9.23
N ASN A 122 -12.82 8.21 -8.20
CA ASN A 122 -12.18 9.53 -8.28
C ASN A 122 -11.91 10.08 -6.87
N ARG A 123 -11.26 11.23 -6.78
CA ARG A 123 -10.90 11.86 -5.51
C ARG A 123 -12.12 12.25 -4.66
N LYS A 124 -13.17 12.79 -5.26
CA LYS A 124 -14.40 13.17 -4.54
C LYS A 124 -15.09 11.95 -3.95
N GLN A 125 -15.12 10.85 -4.74
CA GLN A 125 -15.68 9.59 -4.27
C GLN A 125 -14.84 8.98 -3.13
N ALA A 126 -13.51 9.11 -3.15
CA ALA A 126 -12.67 8.67 -2.04
C ALA A 126 -13.07 9.32 -0.72
N ASP A 127 -13.26 10.63 -0.70
CA ASP A 127 -13.66 11.35 0.52
C ASP A 127 -15.06 10.94 1.00
N ALA A 128 -16.01 10.71 0.07
CA ALA A 128 -17.35 10.19 0.40
C ALA A 128 -17.29 8.76 0.96
N ASN A 129 -16.50 7.87 0.36
CA ASN A 129 -16.32 6.48 0.79
C ASN A 129 -15.72 6.42 2.20
N TRP A 130 -14.70 7.24 2.49
CA TRP A 130 -14.11 7.33 3.82
C TRP A 130 -15.11 7.83 4.87
N LYS A 131 -15.93 8.82 4.52
CA LYS A 131 -16.98 9.31 5.42
C LYS A 131 -18.00 8.20 5.74
N ALA A 132 -18.46 7.47 4.73
CA ALA A 132 -19.40 6.35 4.90
C ALA A 132 -18.78 5.22 5.72
N PHE A 133 -17.53 4.83 5.42
CA PHE A 133 -16.80 3.82 6.16
C PHE A 133 -16.63 4.16 7.65
N THR A 134 -16.25 5.40 7.97
CA THR A 134 -16.05 5.80 9.37
C THR A 134 -17.36 5.88 10.17
N ALA A 135 -18.48 6.08 9.49
CA ALA A 135 -19.82 6.06 10.08
C ALA A 135 -20.43 4.64 10.16
N ASP A 136 -19.83 3.64 9.53
CA ASP A 136 -20.34 2.27 9.49
C ASP A 136 -20.36 1.64 10.89
N PRO A 137 -21.53 1.15 11.37
CA PRO A 137 -21.68 0.58 12.73
C PRO A 137 -20.81 -0.66 12.95
N GLU A 138 -20.63 -1.50 11.92
CA GLU A 138 -19.81 -2.71 12.00
C GLU A 138 -18.33 -2.32 12.13
N TRP A 139 -17.88 -1.34 11.35
CA TRP A 139 -16.54 -0.79 11.51
C TRP A 139 -16.30 -0.22 12.91
N GLN A 140 -17.23 0.59 13.41
CA GLN A 140 -17.13 1.17 14.75
C GLN A 140 -17.07 0.11 15.84
N LYS A 141 -17.87 -0.97 15.71
CA LYS A 141 -17.84 -2.12 16.63
C LYS A 141 -16.48 -2.82 16.55
N ALA A 142 -16.04 -3.22 15.35
CA ALA A 142 -14.76 -3.89 15.14
C ALA A 142 -13.55 -3.07 15.66
N ARG A 143 -13.62 -1.75 15.49
CA ARG A 143 -12.62 -0.83 16.04
C ARG A 143 -12.62 -0.85 17.57
N ARG A 144 -13.77 -0.68 18.21
CA ARG A 144 -13.88 -0.71 19.68
C ARG A 144 -13.38 -2.02 20.26
N GLU A 145 -13.77 -3.15 19.68
CA GLU A 145 -13.37 -4.48 20.14
C GLU A 145 -11.87 -4.69 20.01
N SER A 146 -11.29 -4.36 18.87
CA SER A 146 -9.85 -4.51 18.63
C SER A 146 -8.98 -3.53 19.43
N GLU A 147 -9.55 -2.42 19.90
CA GLU A 147 -8.87 -1.39 20.70
C GLU A 147 -9.26 -1.43 22.19
N SER A 148 -9.95 -2.49 22.66
CA SER A 148 -10.35 -2.66 24.08
C SER A 148 -9.14 -2.61 25.04
N ASN A 149 -7.99 -3.11 24.61
CA ASN A 149 -6.72 -3.06 25.34
C ASN A 149 -5.81 -1.89 24.87
N GLY A 150 -6.43 -0.77 24.50
CA GLY A 150 -5.76 0.45 24.06
C GLY A 150 -5.64 0.59 22.56
N LYS A 151 -5.34 1.82 22.11
CA LYS A 151 -5.22 2.16 20.69
C LYS A 151 -4.15 1.30 20.00
N ILE A 152 -4.50 0.81 18.81
CA ILE A 152 -3.58 0.03 17.97
C ILE A 152 -2.54 0.93 17.30
N LEU A 153 -2.96 2.05 16.71
CA LEU A 153 -2.08 2.93 15.97
C LEU A 153 -1.23 3.80 16.90
N ALA A 154 0.05 3.95 16.58
CA ALA A 154 0.99 4.83 17.25
C ALA A 154 0.81 6.30 16.83
N ARG A 155 0.36 6.52 15.58
CA ARG A 155 0.17 7.84 14.99
C ARG A 155 -0.95 7.80 13.93
N PRO A 156 -1.49 8.97 13.53
CA PRO A 156 -2.45 9.04 12.43
C PRO A 156 -1.92 8.38 11.14
N PRO A 157 -2.75 7.69 10.38
CA PRO A 157 -2.34 7.09 9.11
C PRO A 157 -1.85 8.12 8.10
N LYS A 158 -0.72 7.82 7.44
CA LYS A 158 -0.28 8.59 6.26
C LYS A 158 -1.06 8.11 5.04
N ARG A 159 -1.43 9.04 4.17
CA ARG A 159 -2.07 8.73 2.87
C ARG A 159 -1.44 9.53 1.74
N ILE A 160 -1.35 8.90 0.57
CA ILE A 160 -0.86 9.51 -0.67
C ILE A 160 -1.81 9.08 -1.78
N PHE A 161 -2.29 10.04 -2.58
CA PHE A 161 -3.07 9.74 -3.78
C PHE A 161 -2.15 9.64 -4.99
N LEU A 162 -2.40 8.63 -5.82
CA LEU A 162 -1.61 8.30 -7.00
C LEU A 162 -2.54 8.16 -8.21
N ARG A 163 -2.01 8.48 -9.39
CA ARG A 163 -2.65 8.12 -10.68
C ARG A 163 -1.79 7.08 -11.37
N ALA A 164 -2.43 6.11 -12.00
CA ALA A 164 -1.71 5.17 -12.84
C ALA A 164 -1.13 5.89 -14.06
N MET A 165 0.12 5.56 -14.38
CA MET A 165 0.73 5.97 -15.64
C MET A 165 0.21 5.10 -16.78
N ASN A 166 0.33 5.59 -18.04
CA ASN A 166 -0.16 4.86 -19.22
C ASN A 166 0.47 3.47 -19.43
N PHE A 167 1.65 3.25 -18.89
CA PHE A 167 2.37 1.97 -18.90
C PHE A 167 2.09 1.10 -17.66
N SER A 168 1.25 1.56 -16.72
CA SER A 168 0.92 0.78 -15.53
C SER A 168 0.02 -0.40 -15.86
N PRO A 169 0.26 -1.60 -15.29
CA PRO A 169 -0.67 -2.72 -15.40
C PRO A 169 -1.96 -2.51 -14.59
N LEU A 170 -1.99 -1.50 -13.72
CA LEU A 170 -3.13 -1.12 -12.86
C LEU A 170 -3.85 0.12 -13.41
N ARG A 171 -4.35 0.09 -14.64
CA ARG A 171 -5.04 1.23 -15.25
C ARG A 171 -6.46 0.88 -15.70
#